data_803e692326608e2eed8484a9d353b5bc
#
_entry.id   803e692326608e2eed8484a9d353b5bc
#
_cell.length_a   1.000
_cell.length_b   1.000
_cell.length_c   1.000
_cell.angle_alpha   90.00
_cell.angle_beta   90.00
_cell.angle_gamma   90.00
#
_symmetry.space_group_name_H-M   'P 1'
#
loop_
_entity.id
_entity.type
_entity.pdbx_description
1 polymer ?
#
loop_
_entity_poly.entity_id
_entity_poly.type
_entity_poly.pdbx_seq_one_letter_code
_entity_poly.pdbx_strand_id
1 'polypeptide(L)'
;MGEADIHAVTAIDEMVFVRPWSTGFLRDQILGADTRFHVVAEAGGEVVGHAGLAVVADEGHVTTVAVSPTAQGAGIGCLLLAELCRRSVSLDLVAMTLEVRASNMPARGLYARFGFAPSGVRPGYYSDNGEDALVMWVHDVADPSFIERVEAACATTRATCGGGDHV
;
A
#
# COMPACT_ATOMS: atom_id res chain seq x y z
N MET A 1 1.30 -2.27 -13.38
CA MET A 1 -0.09 -1.88 -13.62
C MET A 1 -0.20 -1.07 -14.89
N GLY A 2 -1.20 -1.30 -15.71
CA GLY A 2 -1.44 -0.61 -16.97
C GLY A 2 -2.91 -0.26 -17.20
N GLU A 3 -3.26 0.25 -18.37
CA GLU A 3 -4.64 0.66 -18.69
C GLU A 3 -5.65 -0.48 -18.59
N ALA A 4 -5.24 -1.71 -18.93
CA ALA A 4 -6.10 -2.89 -18.84
C ALA A 4 -6.57 -3.20 -17.39
N ASP A 5 -5.82 -2.79 -16.38
CA ASP A 5 -6.11 -3.09 -14.98
C ASP A 5 -7.09 -2.09 -14.36
N ILE A 6 -7.32 -0.92 -15.00
CA ILE A 6 -8.08 0.19 -14.43
C ILE A 6 -9.49 -0.23 -14.00
N HIS A 7 -10.16 -1.05 -14.80
CA HIS A 7 -11.52 -1.51 -14.49
C HIS A 7 -11.56 -2.37 -13.22
N ALA A 8 -10.63 -3.32 -13.11
CA ALA A 8 -10.55 -4.21 -11.95
C ALA A 8 -10.15 -3.43 -10.67
N VAL A 9 -9.22 -2.49 -10.79
CA VAL A 9 -8.80 -1.62 -9.68
C VAL A 9 -9.96 -0.72 -9.23
N THR A 10 -10.71 -0.11 -10.16
CA THR A 10 -11.90 0.68 -9.81
C THR A 10 -12.92 -0.14 -9.04
N ALA A 11 -13.17 -1.40 -9.46
CA ALA A 11 -14.09 -2.28 -8.76
C ALA A 11 -13.61 -2.62 -7.33
N ILE A 12 -12.31 -2.78 -7.12
CA ILE A 12 -11.74 -2.98 -5.78
C ILE A 12 -11.93 -1.73 -4.92
N ASP A 13 -11.63 -0.55 -5.47
CA ASP A 13 -11.79 0.73 -4.76
C ASP A 13 -13.23 0.96 -4.31
N GLU A 14 -14.22 0.66 -5.16
CA GLU A 14 -15.65 0.74 -4.84
C GLU A 14 -16.07 -0.18 -3.70
N MET A 15 -15.39 -1.33 -3.53
CA MET A 15 -15.64 -2.25 -2.41
C MET A 15 -14.96 -1.84 -1.12
N VAL A 16 -13.82 -1.16 -1.20
CA VAL A 16 -12.92 -0.91 -0.05
C VAL A 16 -13.08 0.50 0.50
N PHE A 17 -13.28 1.50 -0.37
CA PHE A 17 -13.33 2.90 0.02
C PHE A 17 -14.73 3.48 -0.05
N VAL A 18 -15.10 4.26 0.97
CA VAL A 18 -16.38 4.99 0.98
C VAL A 18 -16.44 6.05 -0.13
N ARG A 19 -15.28 6.61 -0.49
CA ARG A 19 -15.12 7.55 -1.60
C ARG A 19 -13.99 7.09 -2.50
N PRO A 20 -14.27 6.15 -3.41
CA PRO A 20 -13.28 5.67 -4.37
C PRO A 20 -12.87 6.78 -5.34
N TRP A 21 -11.69 6.68 -5.87
CA TRP A 21 -11.26 7.53 -6.97
C TRP A 21 -12.10 7.26 -8.22
N SER A 22 -12.40 8.31 -8.98
CA SER A 22 -13.04 8.13 -10.27
C SER A 22 -12.10 7.42 -11.24
N THR A 23 -12.66 6.65 -12.17
CA THR A 23 -11.88 5.97 -13.23
C THR A 23 -10.98 6.93 -14.01
N GLY A 24 -11.46 8.17 -14.27
CA GLY A 24 -10.66 9.20 -14.94
C GLY A 24 -9.47 9.63 -14.09
N PHE A 25 -9.68 9.92 -12.79
CA PHE A 25 -8.60 10.28 -11.88
C PHE A 25 -7.59 9.14 -11.73
N LEU A 26 -8.07 7.90 -11.57
CA LEU A 26 -7.21 6.73 -11.49
C LEU A 26 -6.35 6.56 -12.75
N ARG A 27 -6.95 6.75 -13.95
CA ARG A 27 -6.21 6.74 -15.21
C ARG A 27 -5.10 7.78 -15.23
N ASP A 28 -5.38 9.01 -14.81
CA ASP A 28 -4.39 10.09 -14.73
C ASP A 28 -3.28 9.77 -13.71
N GLN A 29 -3.61 9.10 -12.61
CA GLN A 29 -2.62 8.65 -11.64
C GLN A 29 -1.68 7.58 -12.21
N ILE A 30 -2.21 6.66 -13.03
CA ILE A 30 -1.46 5.52 -13.58
C ILE A 30 -0.64 5.92 -14.81
N LEU A 31 -1.18 6.78 -15.66
CA LEU A 31 -0.58 7.12 -16.96
C LEU A 31 0.09 8.51 -16.98
N GLY A 32 -0.12 9.30 -15.93
CA GLY A 32 0.08 10.74 -15.99
C GLY A 32 1.43 11.30 -15.57
N ALA A 33 2.34 10.55 -14.92
CA ALA A 33 3.62 11.11 -14.48
C ALA A 33 4.68 10.04 -14.14
N ASP A 34 5.93 10.30 -14.49
CA ASP A 34 7.10 9.46 -14.15
C ASP A 34 7.38 9.35 -12.65
N THR A 35 6.72 10.20 -11.83
CA THR A 35 6.83 10.21 -10.37
C THR A 35 5.74 9.40 -9.67
N ARG A 36 4.90 8.68 -10.41
CA ARG A 36 3.82 7.85 -9.86
C ARG A 36 3.96 6.42 -10.28
N PHE A 37 3.91 5.52 -9.31
CA PHE A 37 4.08 4.09 -9.52
C PHE A 37 2.86 3.38 -8.96
N HIS A 38 2.27 2.51 -9.77
CA HIS A 38 1.14 1.69 -9.37
C HIS A 38 1.44 0.23 -9.68
N VAL A 39 1.10 -0.63 -8.72
CA VAL A 39 1.26 -2.08 -8.81
C VAL A 39 -0.07 -2.76 -8.56
N VAL A 40 -0.27 -3.92 -9.16
CA VAL A 40 -1.40 -4.82 -8.89
C VAL A 40 -0.91 -6.15 -8.37
N ALA A 41 -1.73 -6.80 -7.56
CA ALA A 41 -1.57 -8.19 -7.19
C ALA A 41 -2.62 -9.01 -7.91
N GLU A 42 -2.19 -10.10 -8.55
CA GLU A 42 -3.05 -11.04 -9.27
C GLU A 42 -3.06 -12.40 -8.56
N ALA A 43 -4.21 -13.01 -8.49
CA ALA A 43 -4.39 -14.39 -8.03
C ALA A 43 -5.40 -15.09 -8.93
N GLY A 44 -5.06 -16.27 -9.44
CA GLY A 44 -5.93 -17.02 -10.34
C GLY A 44 -6.26 -16.31 -11.66
N GLY A 45 -5.43 -15.35 -12.09
CA GLY A 45 -5.66 -14.55 -13.29
C GLY A 45 -6.56 -13.33 -13.09
N GLU A 46 -6.94 -13.04 -11.84
CA GLU A 46 -7.76 -11.86 -11.49
C GLU A 46 -6.95 -10.89 -10.63
N VAL A 47 -7.16 -9.58 -10.83
CA VAL A 47 -6.59 -8.54 -9.96
C VAL A 47 -7.34 -8.56 -8.63
N VAL A 48 -6.61 -8.82 -7.55
CA VAL A 48 -7.16 -8.95 -6.19
C VAL A 48 -6.71 -7.84 -5.24
N GLY A 49 -5.82 -6.96 -5.69
CA GLY A 49 -5.38 -5.81 -4.92
C GLY A 49 -4.47 -4.91 -5.72
N HIS A 50 -4.28 -3.69 -5.23
CA HIS A 50 -3.38 -2.72 -5.83
C HIS A 50 -2.77 -1.78 -4.80
N ALA A 51 -1.68 -1.12 -5.17
CA ALA A 51 -1.05 -0.09 -4.36
C ALA A 51 -0.43 0.99 -5.23
N GLY A 52 -0.32 2.20 -4.69
CA GLY A 52 0.24 3.37 -5.35
C GLY A 52 1.30 4.07 -4.51
N LEU A 53 2.31 4.59 -5.20
CA LEU A 53 3.39 5.40 -4.66
C LEU A 53 3.52 6.67 -5.50
N ALA A 54 3.52 7.83 -4.86
CA ALA A 54 3.91 9.09 -5.47
C ALA A 54 5.28 9.51 -4.92
N VAL A 55 6.15 9.99 -5.78
CA VAL A 55 7.48 10.49 -5.40
C VAL A 55 7.48 12.01 -5.46
N VAL A 56 7.89 12.64 -4.36
CA VAL A 56 8.04 14.08 -4.24
C VAL A 56 9.44 14.34 -3.70
N ALA A 57 10.29 14.98 -4.50
CA ALA A 57 11.71 15.12 -4.24
C ALA A 57 12.38 13.74 -4.00
N ASP A 58 12.89 13.48 -2.81
CA ASP A 58 13.54 12.25 -2.38
C ASP A 58 12.68 11.40 -1.41
N GLU A 59 11.38 11.70 -1.34
CA GLU A 59 10.43 11.01 -0.45
C GLU A 59 9.35 10.26 -1.25
N GLY A 60 8.97 9.09 -0.77
CA GLY A 60 7.88 8.27 -1.29
C GLY A 60 6.61 8.42 -0.46
N HIS A 61 5.49 8.79 -1.08
CA HIS A 61 4.19 8.82 -0.45
C HIS A 61 3.35 7.64 -0.91
N VAL A 62 3.03 6.71 -0.01
CA VAL A 62 2.09 5.62 -0.29
C VAL A 62 0.69 6.21 -0.37
N THR A 63 0.14 6.28 -1.57
CA THR A 63 -1.14 6.94 -1.84
C THR A 63 -2.34 6.05 -1.59
N THR A 64 -2.17 4.73 -1.80
CA THR A 64 -3.21 3.73 -1.60
C THR A 64 -2.60 2.35 -1.39
N VAL A 65 -3.25 1.52 -0.60
CA VAL A 65 -3.08 0.06 -0.55
C VAL A 65 -4.48 -0.53 -0.36
N ALA A 66 -4.97 -1.23 -1.37
CA ALA A 66 -6.29 -1.81 -1.36
C ALA A 66 -6.24 -3.29 -1.74
N VAL A 67 -6.99 -4.11 -1.03
CA VAL A 67 -7.12 -5.55 -1.28
C VAL A 67 -8.60 -5.90 -1.28
N SER A 68 -9.04 -6.62 -2.31
CA SER A 68 -10.41 -7.12 -2.41
C SER A 68 -10.83 -7.82 -1.10
N PRO A 69 -12.04 -7.54 -0.58
CA PRO A 69 -12.50 -8.14 0.67
C PRO A 69 -12.37 -9.68 0.72
N THR A 70 -12.57 -10.35 -0.40
CA THR A 70 -12.46 -11.81 -0.52
C THR A 70 -11.02 -12.32 -0.46
N ALA A 71 -10.03 -11.46 -0.68
CA ALA A 71 -8.60 -11.78 -0.71
C ALA A 71 -7.83 -11.21 0.50
N GLN A 72 -8.52 -10.51 1.41
CA GLN A 72 -7.93 -10.04 2.65
C GLN A 72 -7.51 -11.19 3.55
N GLY A 73 -6.50 -10.97 4.39
CA GLY A 73 -5.96 -12.01 5.28
C GLY A 73 -4.95 -12.94 4.61
N ALA A 74 -4.87 -12.97 3.27
CA ALA A 74 -3.92 -13.80 2.51
C ALA A 74 -2.52 -13.17 2.33
N GLY A 75 -2.22 -12.08 3.04
CA GLY A 75 -0.91 -11.42 2.96
C GLY A 75 -0.69 -10.51 1.76
N ILE A 76 -1.69 -10.31 0.90
CA ILE A 76 -1.58 -9.53 -0.33
C ILE A 76 -1.18 -8.08 -0.05
N GLY A 77 -1.74 -7.45 0.97
CA GLY A 77 -1.35 -6.09 1.36
C GLY A 77 0.14 -5.98 1.76
N CYS A 78 0.69 -7.03 2.35
CA CYS A 78 2.12 -7.11 2.66
C CYS A 78 2.97 -7.18 1.39
N LEU A 79 2.58 -7.99 0.41
CA LEU A 79 3.29 -8.11 -0.87
C LEU A 79 3.26 -6.80 -1.67
N LEU A 80 2.10 -6.14 -1.71
CA LEU A 80 1.93 -4.84 -2.37
C LEU A 80 2.81 -3.77 -1.74
N LEU A 81 2.79 -3.66 -0.41
CA LEU A 81 3.62 -2.68 0.31
C LEU A 81 5.11 -2.98 0.13
N ALA A 82 5.51 -4.24 0.16
CA ALA A 82 6.90 -4.65 -0.09
C ALA A 82 7.38 -4.22 -1.47
N GLU A 83 6.53 -4.32 -2.49
CA GLU A 83 6.89 -3.88 -3.85
C GLU A 83 7.09 -2.36 -3.92
N LEU A 84 6.23 -1.58 -3.25
CA LEU A 84 6.45 -0.13 -3.14
C LEU A 84 7.75 0.21 -2.39
N CYS A 85 8.08 -0.53 -1.33
CA CYS A 85 9.33 -0.36 -0.60
C CYS A 85 10.55 -0.68 -1.48
N ARG A 86 10.53 -1.79 -2.23
CA ARG A 86 11.60 -2.14 -3.19
C ARG A 86 11.76 -1.06 -4.25
N ARG A 87 10.64 -0.54 -4.74
CA ARG A 87 10.64 0.56 -5.70
C ARG A 87 11.28 1.81 -5.12
N SER A 88 10.95 2.16 -3.87
CA SER A 88 11.52 3.31 -3.17
C SER A 88 13.04 3.19 -3.02
N VAL A 89 13.54 2.00 -2.65
CA VAL A 89 14.99 1.72 -2.60
C VAL A 89 15.62 1.85 -4.00
N SER A 90 14.99 1.33 -5.05
CA SER A 90 15.51 1.41 -6.42
C SER A 90 15.55 2.84 -7.00
N LEU A 91 14.83 3.75 -6.39
CA LEU A 91 14.79 5.18 -6.73
C LEU A 91 15.65 6.04 -5.80
N ASP A 92 16.45 5.41 -4.93
CA ASP A 92 17.31 6.09 -3.95
C ASP A 92 16.54 7.07 -3.03
N LEU A 93 15.28 6.74 -2.70
CA LEU A 93 14.50 7.57 -1.78
C LEU A 93 15.03 7.44 -0.36
N VAL A 94 14.97 8.52 0.41
CA VAL A 94 15.49 8.58 1.78
C VAL A 94 14.42 8.24 2.83
N ALA A 95 13.15 8.48 2.51
CA ALA A 95 12.03 8.27 3.42
C ALA A 95 10.75 7.87 2.68
N MET A 96 9.81 7.27 3.41
CA MET A 96 8.45 7.05 2.95
C MET A 96 7.44 7.50 4.00
N THR A 97 6.28 7.94 3.54
CA THR A 97 5.16 8.38 4.39
C THR A 97 3.82 7.87 3.88
N LEU A 98 2.85 7.85 4.76
CA LEU A 98 1.46 7.53 4.44
C LEU A 98 0.49 8.14 5.48
N GLU A 99 -0.77 8.25 5.09
CA GLU A 99 -1.88 8.49 6.00
C GLU A 99 -2.74 7.22 6.12
N VAL A 100 -3.14 6.90 7.35
CA VAL A 100 -4.02 5.77 7.64
C VAL A 100 -5.09 6.15 8.66
N ARG A 101 -6.31 5.64 8.48
CA ARG A 101 -7.38 5.86 9.48
C ARG A 101 -6.92 5.43 10.87
N ALA A 102 -7.17 6.27 11.86
CA ALA A 102 -6.79 5.98 13.24
C ALA A 102 -7.36 4.64 13.74
N SER A 103 -8.57 4.29 13.29
CA SER A 103 -9.27 3.03 13.61
C SER A 103 -8.77 1.80 12.84
N ASN A 104 -8.03 1.98 11.72
CA ASN A 104 -7.58 0.86 10.89
C ASN A 104 -6.39 0.12 11.50
N MET A 105 -6.65 -0.62 12.57
CA MET A 105 -5.61 -1.37 13.30
C MET A 105 -4.87 -2.39 12.44
N PRO A 106 -5.53 -3.15 11.53
CA PRO A 106 -4.83 -4.09 10.64
C PRO A 106 -3.80 -3.40 9.74
N ALA A 107 -4.16 -2.29 9.09
CA ALA A 107 -3.24 -1.54 8.23
C ALA A 107 -2.10 -0.91 9.04
N ARG A 108 -2.39 -0.33 10.21
CA ARG A 108 -1.37 0.23 11.12
C ARG A 108 -0.36 -0.84 11.54
N GLY A 109 -0.85 -2.04 11.89
CA GLY A 109 0.01 -3.18 12.22
C GLY A 109 0.86 -3.64 11.04
N LEU A 110 0.31 -3.64 9.82
CA LEU A 110 1.05 -3.90 8.61
C LEU A 110 2.19 -2.90 8.43
N TYR A 111 1.91 -1.61 8.45
CA TYR A 111 2.90 -0.55 8.25
C TYR A 111 4.01 -0.57 9.32
N ALA A 112 3.65 -0.82 10.58
CA ALA A 112 4.62 -0.94 11.67
C ALA A 112 5.65 -2.06 11.45
N ARG A 113 5.26 -3.18 10.85
CA ARG A 113 6.19 -4.28 10.50
C ARG A 113 7.25 -3.86 9.47
N PHE A 114 6.95 -2.87 8.63
CA PHE A 114 7.88 -2.28 7.66
C PHE A 114 8.72 -1.14 8.24
N GLY A 115 8.53 -0.82 9.52
CA GLY A 115 9.27 0.24 10.20
C GLY A 115 8.61 1.61 10.18
N PHE A 116 7.41 1.73 9.62
CA PHE A 116 6.66 2.98 9.72
C PHE A 116 6.25 3.23 11.17
N ALA A 117 6.56 4.42 11.66
CA ALA A 117 6.22 4.88 12.99
C ALA A 117 5.27 6.09 12.93
N PRO A 118 4.34 6.23 13.90
CA PRO A 118 3.50 7.41 13.99
C PRO A 118 4.34 8.68 14.16
N SER A 119 4.03 9.72 13.37
CA SER A 119 4.72 11.00 13.39
C SER A 119 3.77 12.18 13.63
N GLY A 120 2.48 12.00 13.40
CA GLY A 120 1.49 13.05 13.58
C GLY A 120 0.07 12.56 13.36
N VAL A 121 -0.87 13.47 13.57
CA VAL A 121 -2.30 13.26 13.32
C VAL A 121 -2.82 14.40 12.46
N ARG A 122 -3.64 14.09 11.47
CA ARG A 122 -4.43 15.07 10.72
C ARG A 122 -5.88 14.99 11.18
N PRO A 123 -6.35 15.91 12.03
CA PRO A 123 -7.72 15.88 12.55
C PRO A 123 -8.76 16.01 11.45
N GLY A 124 -9.81 15.19 11.51
CA GLY A 124 -10.92 15.23 10.57
C GLY A 124 -10.57 14.99 9.10
N TYR A 125 -9.47 14.30 8.84
CA TYR A 125 -8.93 14.10 7.48
C TYR A 125 -9.91 13.36 6.56
N TYR A 126 -10.57 12.33 7.09
CA TYR A 126 -11.54 11.54 6.32
C TYR A 126 -12.92 12.19 6.37
N SER A 127 -13.29 12.89 5.30
CA SER A 127 -14.51 13.70 5.22
C SER A 127 -15.81 12.91 5.19
N ASP A 128 -15.75 11.59 5.07
CA ASP A 128 -16.93 10.70 5.09
C ASP A 128 -17.51 10.56 6.50
N ASN A 129 -16.67 10.54 7.54
CA ASN A 129 -17.10 10.39 8.93
C ASN A 129 -16.37 11.31 9.91
N GLY A 130 -15.49 12.19 9.42
CA GLY A 130 -14.71 13.10 10.26
C GLY A 130 -13.57 12.42 11.04
N GLU A 131 -13.21 11.19 10.67
CA GLU A 131 -12.14 10.45 11.35
C GLU A 131 -10.76 11.06 11.09
N ASP A 132 -9.90 11.01 12.11
CA ASP A 132 -8.53 11.45 12.02
C ASP A 132 -7.68 10.47 11.20
N ALA A 133 -6.70 11.01 10.47
CA ALA A 133 -5.62 10.22 9.90
C ALA A 133 -4.39 10.25 10.80
N LEU A 134 -3.83 9.06 11.03
CA LEU A 134 -2.49 8.92 11.58
C LEU A 134 -1.49 9.05 10.45
N VAL A 135 -0.54 9.97 10.57
CA VAL A 135 0.58 10.10 9.63
C VAL A 135 1.71 9.21 10.13
N MET A 136 2.20 8.33 9.27
CA MET A 136 3.29 7.41 9.62
C MET A 136 4.47 7.62 8.66
N TRP A 137 5.68 7.51 9.20
CA TRP A 137 6.93 7.69 8.46
C TRP A 137 7.91 6.56 8.72
N VAL A 138 8.73 6.27 7.71
CA VAL A 138 9.97 5.52 7.82
C VAL A 138 11.08 6.34 7.14
N HIS A 139 12.22 6.53 7.83
CA HIS A 139 13.29 7.46 7.43
C HIS A 139 14.60 6.76 7.01
N ASP A 140 14.67 5.45 7.09
CA ASP A 140 15.87 4.67 6.82
C ASP A 140 15.81 3.90 5.50
N VAL A 141 15.04 4.40 4.52
CA VAL A 141 14.81 3.72 3.24
C VAL A 141 16.10 3.47 2.46
N ALA A 142 17.06 4.40 2.54
CA ALA A 142 18.38 4.25 1.93
C ALA A 142 19.34 3.32 2.71
N ASP A 143 18.99 2.92 3.94
CA ASP A 143 19.81 2.02 4.74
C ASP A 143 19.60 0.55 4.29
N PRO A 144 20.65 -0.24 4.12
CA PRO A 144 20.53 -1.67 3.77
C PRO A 144 19.64 -2.48 4.73
N SER A 145 19.56 -2.10 6.00
CA SER A 145 18.69 -2.74 6.99
C SER A 145 17.19 -2.58 6.67
N PHE A 146 16.82 -1.57 5.90
CA PHE A 146 15.43 -1.38 5.49
C PHE A 146 14.94 -2.52 4.60
N ILE A 147 15.70 -2.87 3.55
CA ILE A 147 15.30 -3.95 2.66
C ILE A 147 15.31 -5.32 3.38
N GLU A 148 16.23 -5.53 4.32
CA GLU A 148 16.23 -6.74 5.16
C GLU A 148 14.94 -6.85 5.98
N ARG A 149 14.46 -5.73 6.55
CA ARG A 149 13.19 -5.65 7.27
C ARG A 149 11.99 -5.93 6.37
N VAL A 150 11.99 -5.40 5.15
CA VAL A 150 10.96 -5.65 4.14
C VAL A 150 10.87 -7.15 3.82
N GLU A 151 11.99 -7.80 3.56
CA GLU A 151 12.03 -9.24 3.26
C GLU A 151 11.61 -10.09 4.45
N ALA A 152 12.01 -9.74 5.66
CA ALA A 152 11.58 -10.43 6.88
C ALA A 152 10.07 -10.32 7.10
N ALA A 153 9.47 -9.15 6.86
CA ALA A 153 8.02 -8.96 6.94
C ALA A 153 7.26 -9.85 5.94
N CYS A 154 7.80 -10.00 4.71
CA CYS A 154 7.22 -10.87 3.69
C CYS A 154 7.38 -12.36 4.03
N ALA A 155 8.50 -12.78 4.56
CA ALA A 155 8.74 -14.17 4.94
C ALA A 155 7.75 -14.64 6.01
N THR A 156 7.51 -13.82 7.04
CA THR A 156 6.52 -14.10 8.08
C THR A 156 5.11 -14.26 7.50
N THR A 157 4.75 -13.44 6.53
CA THR A 157 3.43 -13.50 5.88
C THR A 157 3.25 -14.79 5.08
N ARG A 158 4.27 -15.23 4.34
CA ARG A 158 4.25 -16.49 3.59
C ARG A 158 4.12 -17.71 4.50
N ALA A 159 4.80 -17.70 5.65
CA ALA A 159 4.74 -18.79 6.62
C ALA A 159 3.34 -18.93 7.25
N THR A 160 2.63 -17.82 7.48
CA THR A 160 1.27 -17.85 8.03
C THR A 160 0.20 -18.25 7.00
N CYS A 161 0.43 -17.96 5.72
CA CYS A 161 -0.50 -18.35 4.64
C CYS A 161 -0.26 -19.79 4.13
N GLY A 162 0.93 -20.35 4.31
CA GLY A 162 1.29 -21.71 3.89
C GLY A 162 0.96 -22.82 4.90
N GLY A 163 0.37 -22.51 6.04
CA GLY A 163 0.02 -23.45 7.11
C GLY A 163 -1.35 -24.14 6.97
N GLY A 164 -1.99 -24.08 5.81
CA GLY A 164 -3.36 -24.54 5.58
C GLY A 164 -3.52 -25.71 4.62
N ASP A 165 -2.51 -26.58 4.46
CA ASP A 165 -2.68 -27.82 3.73
C ASP A 165 -2.05 -28.98 4.51
N HIS A 166 -2.85 -29.61 5.37
CA HIS A 166 -2.80 -31.04 5.66
C HIS A 166 -4.01 -31.43 6.54
N VAL A 167 -5.07 -31.89 5.97
CA VAL A 167 -5.69 -33.23 6.18
C VAL A 167 -6.75 -33.44 5.12
#